data_cd5ae0aa6f9c846399b2f868f419ef0a
#
_entry.id   cd5ae0aa6f9c846399b2f868f419ef0a
#
_cell.length_a   1.000
_cell.length_b   1.000
_cell.length_c   1.000
_cell.angle_alpha   90.00
_cell.angle_beta   90.00
_cell.angle_gamma   90.00
#
_symmetry.space_group_name_H-M   'P 1'
#
loop_
_entity.id
_entity.type
_entity.pdbx_description
1 polymer ?
#
loop_
_entity_poly.entity_id
_entity_poly.type
_entity_poly.pdbx_seq_one_letter_code
_entity_poly.pdbx_strand_id
1 'polypeptide(L)'
;MFDDLKGKRVLITGSTQGIGLAAVEAFARAGAKVAMNGRRTPADLEATLARLNGLGGEVVFLPADVSDSAECGKLVESFVERFGGIDVLVNNAGGLVGRKPLPEIDDDFFDAVTDLNSRSALMVTKHALPHLKAAAAQNGTTSSVILVGSVAGYTGGGPGAGLYGAAKAWLHNIQKNWVAFHTKDGIRFNMVSPGTFDTAFHADKDEDTKARIGSGFPMGRFGRPEECAPTFLFFASHACSGYITGQVLDVNGGQYMP
;
A
#
# COMPACT_ATOMS: atom_id res chain seq x y z
N MET A 1 -14.43 16.75 2.57
CA MET A 1 -13.39 16.73 1.50
C MET A 1 -13.38 15.39 0.77
N PHE A 2 -13.55 14.26 1.44
CA PHE A 2 -13.50 12.92 0.85
C PHE A 2 -14.87 12.25 0.79
N ASP A 3 -15.94 13.02 0.58
CA ASP A 3 -17.32 12.52 0.60
C ASP A 3 -17.62 11.54 -0.54
N ASP A 4 -16.85 11.64 -1.63
CA ASP A 4 -16.90 10.73 -2.77
C ASP A 4 -16.31 9.33 -2.48
N LEU A 5 -15.68 9.15 -1.31
CA LEU A 5 -15.18 7.84 -0.85
C LEU A 5 -16.24 7.04 -0.09
N LYS A 6 -17.36 7.64 0.30
CA LYS A 6 -18.43 6.94 0.99
C LYS A 6 -19.00 5.81 0.12
N GLY A 7 -19.00 4.59 0.66
CA GLY A 7 -19.46 3.39 -0.06
C GLY A 7 -18.47 2.85 -1.11
N LYS A 8 -17.33 3.49 -1.37
CA LYS A 8 -16.29 2.97 -2.27
C LYS A 8 -15.69 1.68 -1.73
N ARG A 9 -15.43 0.74 -2.63
CA ARG A 9 -14.91 -0.60 -2.36
C ARG A 9 -13.40 -0.57 -2.47
N VAL A 10 -12.73 -0.76 -1.32
CA VAL A 10 -11.27 -0.54 -1.17
C VAL A 10 -10.59 -1.81 -0.70
N LEU A 11 -9.68 -2.36 -1.51
CA LEU A 11 -8.81 -3.47 -1.12
C LEU A 11 -7.43 -2.94 -0.74
N ILE A 12 -6.95 -3.27 0.46
CA ILE A 12 -5.63 -2.85 0.96
C ILE A 12 -4.82 -4.08 1.35
N THR A 13 -3.75 -4.38 0.60
CA THR A 13 -2.88 -5.52 0.90
C THR A 13 -1.93 -5.22 2.08
N GLY A 14 -1.60 -6.25 2.89
CA GLY A 14 -0.66 -6.11 4.00
C GLY A 14 -1.07 -5.06 5.03
N SER A 15 -2.34 -5.02 5.41
CA SER A 15 -2.94 -3.91 6.15
C SER A 15 -3.36 -4.24 7.58
N THR A 16 -2.78 -5.29 8.19
CA THR A 16 -3.06 -5.66 9.58
C THR A 16 -2.29 -4.82 10.61
N GLN A 17 -1.35 -3.99 10.17
CA GLN A 17 -0.51 -3.15 11.04
C GLN A 17 0.06 -1.94 10.28
N GLY A 18 0.70 -1.02 11.00
CA GLY A 18 1.48 0.09 10.45
C GLY A 18 0.69 0.98 9.50
N ILE A 19 1.33 1.42 8.41
CA ILE A 19 0.75 2.34 7.41
C ILE A 19 -0.52 1.74 6.78
N GLY A 20 -0.53 0.42 6.51
CA GLY A 20 -1.69 -0.24 5.93
C GLY A 20 -2.91 -0.20 6.85
N LEU A 21 -2.73 -0.45 8.16
CA LEU A 21 -3.82 -0.37 9.13
C LEU A 21 -4.32 1.07 9.31
N ALA A 22 -3.41 2.05 9.34
CA ALA A 22 -3.79 3.46 9.38
C ALA A 22 -4.59 3.88 8.13
N ALA A 23 -4.24 3.35 6.95
CA ALA A 23 -5.02 3.55 5.73
C ALA A 23 -6.43 2.92 5.84
N VAL A 24 -6.55 1.67 6.35
CA VAL A 24 -7.85 1.03 6.60
C VAL A 24 -8.72 1.91 7.50
N GLU A 25 -8.15 2.41 8.61
CA GLU A 25 -8.87 3.27 9.55
C GLU A 25 -9.35 4.56 8.88
N ALA A 26 -8.49 5.20 8.08
CA ALA A 26 -8.84 6.43 7.36
C ALA A 26 -9.98 6.20 6.35
N PHE A 27 -9.93 5.12 5.56
CA PHE A 27 -11.02 4.77 4.64
C PHE A 27 -12.31 4.40 5.37
N ALA A 28 -12.23 3.69 6.51
CA ALA A 28 -13.41 3.40 7.33
C ALA A 28 -14.07 4.67 7.86
N ARG A 29 -13.30 5.66 8.34
CA ARG A 29 -13.79 6.99 8.74
C ARG A 29 -14.43 7.75 7.59
N ALA A 30 -13.98 7.54 6.36
CA ALA A 30 -14.58 8.12 5.15
C ALA A 30 -15.85 7.37 4.69
N GLY A 31 -16.29 6.33 5.42
CA GLY A 31 -17.49 5.56 5.12
C GLY A 31 -17.33 4.56 3.97
N ALA A 32 -16.09 4.17 3.65
CA ALA A 32 -15.80 3.19 2.61
C ALA A 32 -16.08 1.75 3.07
N LYS A 33 -16.19 0.83 2.08
CA LYS A 33 -16.20 -0.61 2.27
C LYS A 33 -14.78 -1.13 2.06
N VAL A 34 -14.13 -1.62 3.10
CA VAL A 34 -12.69 -1.90 3.09
C VAL A 34 -12.42 -3.37 3.38
N ALA A 35 -11.62 -4.03 2.57
CA ALA A 35 -11.00 -5.28 2.98
C ALA A 35 -9.57 -5.02 3.47
N MET A 36 -9.35 -5.42 4.72
CA MET A 36 -8.05 -5.57 5.34
C MET A 36 -7.49 -6.94 4.97
N ASN A 37 -6.21 -6.99 4.58
CA ASN A 37 -5.55 -8.23 4.20
C ASN A 37 -4.27 -8.44 5.00
N GLY A 38 -3.98 -9.69 5.26
CA GLY A 38 -2.72 -10.16 5.83
C GLY A 38 -2.60 -11.68 5.69
N ARG A 39 -1.37 -12.18 5.71
CA ARG A 39 -1.07 -13.60 5.57
C ARG A 39 -1.61 -14.43 6.74
N ARG A 40 -1.62 -13.89 7.94
CA ARG A 40 -2.08 -14.53 9.16
C ARG A 40 -3.19 -13.73 9.80
N THR A 41 -4.16 -14.42 10.37
CA THR A 41 -5.21 -13.80 11.17
C THR A 41 -4.60 -13.18 12.43
N PRO A 42 -4.75 -11.87 12.67
CA PRO A 42 -4.31 -11.25 13.92
C PRO A 42 -5.03 -11.86 15.13
N ALA A 43 -4.34 -11.97 16.26
CA ALA A 43 -4.95 -12.53 17.47
C ALA A 43 -6.09 -11.67 18.03
N ASP A 44 -6.06 -10.36 17.77
CA ASP A 44 -7.04 -9.35 18.18
C ASP A 44 -8.01 -8.95 17.06
N LEU A 45 -8.16 -9.79 16.02
CA LEU A 45 -8.92 -9.46 14.81
C LEU A 45 -10.35 -9.00 15.13
N GLU A 46 -11.08 -9.72 15.99
CA GLU A 46 -12.47 -9.38 16.32
C GLU A 46 -12.58 -7.98 16.95
N ALA A 47 -11.72 -7.69 17.92
CA ALA A 47 -11.69 -6.38 18.57
C ALA A 47 -11.30 -5.27 17.59
N THR A 48 -10.32 -5.54 16.71
CA THR A 48 -9.90 -4.61 15.66
C THR A 48 -11.03 -4.34 14.67
N LEU A 49 -11.71 -5.37 14.18
CA LEU A 49 -12.85 -5.21 13.26
C LEU A 49 -14.01 -4.47 13.93
N ALA A 50 -14.34 -4.78 15.19
CA ALA A 50 -15.40 -4.06 15.94
C ALA A 50 -15.05 -2.56 16.04
N ARG A 51 -13.82 -2.22 16.38
CA ARG A 51 -13.34 -0.83 16.44
C ARG A 51 -13.43 -0.14 15.09
N LEU A 52 -12.97 -0.77 14.03
CA LEU A 52 -12.94 -0.19 12.69
C LEU A 52 -14.33 -0.01 12.10
N ASN A 53 -15.23 -0.96 12.30
CA ASN A 53 -16.63 -0.87 11.86
C ASN A 53 -17.41 0.21 12.64
N GLY A 54 -16.98 0.56 13.84
CA GLY A 54 -17.54 1.69 14.61
C GLY A 54 -17.20 3.07 14.04
N LEU A 55 -16.34 3.17 13.00
CA LEU A 55 -15.90 4.44 12.42
C LEU A 55 -16.81 4.97 11.30
N GLY A 56 -17.80 4.18 10.85
CA GLY A 56 -18.78 4.61 9.85
C GLY A 56 -18.68 3.93 8.49
N GLY A 57 -17.63 3.15 8.25
CA GLY A 57 -17.48 2.28 7.08
C GLY A 57 -17.84 0.83 7.37
N GLU A 58 -17.59 -0.04 6.41
CA GLU A 58 -17.69 -1.49 6.55
C GLU A 58 -16.29 -2.11 6.34
N VAL A 59 -15.75 -2.79 7.36
CA VAL A 59 -14.41 -3.39 7.30
C VAL A 59 -14.50 -4.90 7.50
N VAL A 60 -13.87 -5.65 6.59
CA VAL A 60 -13.72 -7.09 6.68
C VAL A 60 -12.23 -7.48 6.62
N PHE A 61 -11.90 -8.69 7.08
CA PHE A 61 -10.58 -9.26 6.93
C PHE A 61 -10.61 -10.40 5.90
N LEU A 62 -9.71 -10.35 4.94
CA LEU A 62 -9.51 -11.40 3.93
C LEU A 62 -8.06 -11.93 4.04
N PRO A 63 -7.88 -13.14 4.57
CA PRO A 63 -6.55 -13.75 4.68
C PRO A 63 -6.04 -14.14 3.29
N ALA A 64 -4.79 -13.79 2.97
CA ALA A 64 -4.07 -14.29 1.80
C ALA A 64 -2.58 -13.94 1.94
N ASP A 65 -1.70 -14.83 1.49
CA ASP A 65 -0.29 -14.53 1.29
C ASP A 65 -0.10 -13.98 -0.13
N VAL A 66 0.00 -12.66 -0.25
CA VAL A 66 0.15 -12.00 -1.55
C VAL A 66 1.54 -12.20 -2.18
N SER A 67 2.48 -12.85 -1.50
CA SER A 67 3.72 -13.34 -2.15
C SER A 67 3.46 -14.55 -3.04
N ASP A 68 2.33 -15.25 -2.84
CA ASP A 68 1.86 -16.33 -3.72
C ASP A 68 0.90 -15.79 -4.79
N SER A 69 1.27 -15.99 -6.06
CA SER A 69 0.49 -15.52 -7.20
C SER A 69 -0.93 -16.12 -7.27
N ALA A 70 -1.12 -17.37 -6.84
CA ALA A 70 -2.43 -18.01 -6.86
C ALA A 70 -3.35 -17.42 -5.78
N GLU A 71 -2.78 -17.10 -4.61
CA GLU A 71 -3.53 -16.46 -3.53
C GLU A 71 -3.91 -15.02 -3.86
N CYS A 72 -3.12 -14.30 -4.67
CA CYS A 72 -3.49 -12.98 -5.17
C CYS A 72 -4.82 -13.00 -5.95
N GLY A 73 -5.02 -14.00 -6.81
CA GLY A 73 -6.28 -14.18 -7.55
C GLY A 73 -7.45 -14.44 -6.63
N LYS A 74 -7.31 -15.39 -5.71
CA LYS A 74 -8.34 -15.75 -4.73
C LYS A 74 -8.72 -14.58 -3.82
N LEU A 75 -7.74 -13.76 -3.41
CA LEU A 75 -7.99 -12.55 -2.62
C LEU A 75 -8.91 -11.57 -3.37
N VAL A 76 -8.60 -11.31 -4.64
CA VAL A 76 -9.41 -10.43 -5.48
C VAL A 76 -10.81 -11.00 -5.71
N GLU A 77 -10.93 -12.29 -5.99
CA GLU A 77 -12.21 -12.99 -6.16
C GLU A 77 -13.07 -12.88 -4.89
N SER A 78 -12.52 -13.22 -3.72
CA SER A 78 -13.21 -13.12 -2.43
C SER A 78 -13.64 -11.67 -2.12
N PHE A 79 -12.82 -10.68 -2.47
CA PHE A 79 -13.19 -9.28 -2.33
C PHE A 79 -14.37 -8.90 -3.23
N VAL A 80 -14.34 -9.33 -4.49
CA VAL A 80 -15.41 -9.05 -5.45
C VAL A 80 -16.70 -9.76 -5.08
N GLU A 81 -16.64 -11.00 -4.63
CA GLU A 81 -17.79 -11.73 -4.09
C GLU A 81 -18.42 -10.99 -2.91
N ARG A 82 -17.60 -10.42 -2.02
CA ARG A 82 -18.08 -9.71 -0.82
C ARG A 82 -18.70 -8.35 -1.14
N PHE A 83 -18.10 -7.57 -2.07
CA PHE A 83 -18.46 -6.17 -2.29
C PHE A 83 -18.95 -5.84 -3.71
N GLY A 84 -18.93 -6.78 -4.64
CA GLY A 84 -19.48 -6.63 -5.99
C GLY A 84 -18.56 -5.86 -6.98
N GLY A 85 -17.30 -5.61 -6.64
CA GLY A 85 -16.34 -4.93 -7.53
C GLY A 85 -15.27 -4.18 -6.74
N ILE A 86 -14.37 -3.46 -7.43
CA ILE A 86 -13.23 -2.73 -6.83
C ILE A 86 -13.19 -1.31 -7.38
N ASP A 87 -13.24 -0.31 -6.51
CA ASP A 87 -13.06 1.10 -6.87
C ASP A 87 -11.63 1.57 -6.61
N VAL A 88 -11.01 1.07 -5.53
CA VAL A 88 -9.66 1.45 -5.10
C VAL A 88 -8.87 0.20 -4.70
N LEU A 89 -7.66 0.09 -5.23
CA LEU A 89 -6.67 -0.90 -4.82
C LEU A 89 -5.47 -0.20 -4.21
N VAL A 90 -5.09 -0.55 -2.98
CA VAL A 90 -3.85 -0.11 -2.34
C VAL A 90 -2.90 -1.31 -2.23
N ASN A 91 -1.87 -1.33 -3.05
CA ASN A 91 -0.78 -2.30 -2.96
C ASN A 91 0.21 -1.85 -1.89
N ASN A 92 -0.10 -2.17 -0.64
CA ASN A 92 0.70 -1.78 0.52
C ASN A 92 1.61 -2.92 1.03
N ALA A 93 1.28 -4.17 0.75
CA ALA A 93 2.11 -5.30 1.17
C ALA A 93 3.57 -5.10 0.73
N GLY A 94 4.49 -5.35 1.66
CA GLY A 94 5.92 -5.20 1.43
C GLY A 94 6.71 -5.21 2.74
N GLY A 95 8.00 -5.49 2.63
CA GLY A 95 8.90 -5.53 3.77
C GLY A 95 10.32 -5.92 3.39
N LEU A 96 11.24 -5.78 4.34
CA LEU A 96 12.66 -6.12 4.13
C LEU A 96 12.88 -7.62 3.88
N VAL A 97 12.03 -8.49 4.43
CA VAL A 97 12.26 -9.94 4.57
C VAL A 97 13.48 -10.24 5.46
N GLY A 98 14.58 -9.53 5.22
CA GLY A 98 15.83 -9.59 5.95
C GLY A 98 16.83 -8.56 5.44
N ARG A 99 18.05 -8.63 5.95
CA ARG A 99 19.19 -7.84 5.47
C ARG A 99 20.32 -8.80 5.15
N LYS A 100 20.78 -8.79 3.89
CA LYS A 100 21.92 -9.57 3.45
C LYS A 100 22.90 -8.67 2.67
N PRO A 101 24.19 -8.69 2.97
CA PRO A 101 25.20 -8.10 2.11
C PRO A 101 25.31 -8.90 0.79
N LEU A 102 25.81 -8.27 -0.27
CA LEU A 102 25.84 -8.87 -1.60
C LEU A 102 26.38 -10.32 -1.66
N PRO A 103 27.48 -10.68 -0.97
CA PRO A 103 28.01 -12.05 -1.01
C PRO A 103 27.11 -13.13 -0.36
N GLU A 104 26.12 -12.73 0.44
CA GLU A 104 25.23 -13.64 1.18
C GLU A 104 23.84 -13.76 0.52
N ILE A 105 23.60 -13.06 -0.57
CA ILE A 105 22.34 -13.13 -1.31
C ILE A 105 22.30 -14.44 -2.09
N ASP A 106 21.30 -15.25 -1.79
CA ASP A 106 20.94 -16.48 -2.49
C ASP A 106 19.63 -16.30 -3.27
N ASP A 107 19.30 -17.28 -4.11
CA ASP A 107 18.06 -17.27 -4.91
C ASP A 107 16.81 -17.22 -4.04
N ASP A 108 16.77 -17.98 -2.94
CA ASP A 108 15.62 -18.00 -2.03
C ASP A 108 15.36 -16.62 -1.40
N PHE A 109 16.41 -15.90 -1.01
CA PHE A 109 16.26 -14.55 -0.47
C PHE A 109 15.86 -13.55 -1.56
N PHE A 110 16.42 -13.68 -2.76
CA PHE A 110 16.03 -12.87 -3.92
C PHE A 110 14.55 -13.06 -4.24
N ASP A 111 14.10 -14.31 -4.34
CA ASP A 111 12.70 -14.64 -4.63
C ASP A 111 11.78 -14.13 -3.52
N ALA A 112 12.09 -14.38 -2.25
CA ALA A 112 11.27 -13.94 -1.13
C ALA A 112 11.09 -12.40 -1.10
N VAL A 113 12.15 -11.62 -1.35
CA VAL A 113 12.06 -10.16 -1.41
C VAL A 113 11.26 -9.70 -2.62
N THR A 114 11.49 -10.31 -3.78
CA THR A 114 10.84 -9.94 -5.05
C THR A 114 9.35 -10.29 -5.03
N ASP A 115 9.02 -11.48 -4.52
CA ASP A 115 7.65 -11.97 -4.43
C ASP A 115 6.81 -11.08 -3.54
N LEU A 116 7.33 -10.73 -2.37
CA LEU A 116 6.60 -9.89 -1.43
C LEU A 116 6.45 -8.44 -1.93
N ASN A 117 7.47 -7.85 -2.55
CA ASN A 117 7.50 -6.39 -2.81
C ASN A 117 7.14 -5.99 -4.25
N SER A 118 7.36 -6.86 -5.24
CA SER A 118 7.12 -6.57 -6.65
C SER A 118 6.05 -7.45 -7.26
N ARG A 119 6.21 -8.80 -7.16
CA ARG A 119 5.25 -9.76 -7.72
C ARG A 119 3.87 -9.62 -7.11
N SER A 120 3.77 -9.42 -5.79
CA SER A 120 2.51 -9.18 -5.09
C SER A 120 1.71 -8.04 -5.71
N ALA A 121 2.33 -6.87 -5.87
CA ALA A 121 1.68 -5.70 -6.46
C ALA A 121 1.27 -5.94 -7.92
N LEU A 122 2.12 -6.62 -8.70
CA LEU A 122 1.80 -6.99 -10.09
C LEU A 122 0.58 -7.91 -10.15
N MET A 123 0.59 -8.99 -9.38
CA MET A 123 -0.44 -10.05 -9.50
C MET A 123 -1.77 -9.58 -8.92
N VAL A 124 -1.79 -8.88 -7.79
CA VAL A 124 -3.05 -8.31 -7.27
C VAL A 124 -3.62 -7.26 -8.24
N THR A 125 -2.77 -6.38 -8.81
CA THR A 125 -3.22 -5.41 -9.81
C THR A 125 -3.76 -6.09 -11.06
N LYS A 126 -3.07 -7.12 -11.57
CA LYS A 126 -3.50 -7.90 -12.74
C LYS A 126 -4.91 -8.46 -12.56
N HIS A 127 -5.19 -9.09 -11.43
CA HIS A 127 -6.50 -9.67 -11.13
C HIS A 127 -7.56 -8.60 -10.86
N ALA A 128 -7.19 -7.49 -10.24
CA ALA A 128 -8.11 -6.38 -9.96
C ALA A 128 -8.48 -5.55 -11.20
N LEU A 129 -7.65 -5.55 -12.25
CA LEU A 129 -7.76 -4.66 -13.40
C LEU A 129 -9.16 -4.68 -14.09
N PRO A 130 -9.77 -5.84 -14.41
CA PRO A 130 -11.10 -5.87 -15.03
C PRO A 130 -12.17 -5.27 -14.12
N HIS A 131 -12.07 -5.44 -12.82
CA HIS A 131 -13.03 -4.92 -11.85
C HIS A 131 -12.90 -3.42 -11.65
N LEU A 132 -11.66 -2.90 -11.64
CA LEU A 132 -11.38 -1.46 -11.61
C LEU A 132 -11.92 -0.76 -12.86
N LYS A 133 -11.71 -1.34 -14.05
CA LYS A 133 -12.27 -0.84 -15.31
C LYS A 133 -13.80 -0.82 -15.30
N ALA A 134 -14.42 -1.90 -14.86
CA ALA A 134 -15.88 -1.98 -14.74
C ALA A 134 -16.43 -0.93 -13.77
N ALA A 135 -15.78 -0.75 -12.61
CA ALA A 135 -16.20 0.23 -11.61
C ALA A 135 -16.09 1.67 -12.14
N ALA A 136 -15.01 2.02 -12.86
CA ALA A 136 -14.85 3.33 -13.47
C ALA A 136 -15.97 3.61 -14.48
N ALA A 137 -16.30 2.66 -15.35
CA ALA A 137 -17.38 2.78 -16.32
C ALA A 137 -18.75 2.92 -15.66
N GLN A 138 -19.04 2.14 -14.61
CA GLN A 138 -20.31 2.17 -13.89
C GLN A 138 -20.52 3.49 -13.13
N ASN A 139 -19.46 4.01 -12.51
CA ASN A 139 -19.56 5.21 -11.68
C ASN A 139 -19.47 6.52 -12.48
N GLY A 140 -19.06 6.47 -13.76
CA GLY A 140 -18.76 7.67 -14.54
C GLY A 140 -17.59 8.50 -13.98
N THR A 141 -16.72 7.87 -13.16
CA THR A 141 -15.54 8.46 -12.51
C THR A 141 -14.35 7.55 -12.70
N THR A 142 -13.18 7.93 -12.18
CA THR A 142 -12.01 7.05 -12.25
C THR A 142 -11.93 6.11 -11.05
N SER A 143 -11.45 4.89 -11.30
CA SER A 143 -10.90 4.00 -10.27
C SER A 143 -9.45 4.36 -9.97
N SER A 144 -8.92 3.89 -8.83
CA SER A 144 -7.57 4.25 -8.40
C SER A 144 -6.77 3.03 -7.96
N VAL A 145 -5.56 2.88 -8.48
CA VAL A 145 -4.52 1.98 -7.97
C VAL A 145 -3.44 2.83 -7.30
N ILE A 146 -3.16 2.55 -6.03
CA ILE A 146 -2.16 3.24 -5.23
C ILE A 146 -1.08 2.24 -4.85
N LEU A 147 0.13 2.48 -5.33
CA LEU A 147 1.31 1.70 -4.96
C LEU A 147 1.95 2.30 -3.71
N VAL A 148 2.46 1.45 -2.83
CA VAL A 148 3.31 1.90 -1.71
C VAL A 148 4.77 1.66 -2.06
N GLY A 149 5.41 2.74 -2.48
CA GLY A 149 6.86 2.81 -2.74
C GLY A 149 7.68 2.86 -1.46
N SER A 150 8.80 3.52 -1.53
CA SER A 150 9.67 3.85 -0.38
C SER A 150 10.76 4.81 -0.83
N VAL A 151 11.25 5.64 0.08
CA VAL A 151 12.50 6.38 -0.09
C VAL A 151 13.67 5.46 -0.50
N ALA A 152 13.63 4.20 -0.09
CA ALA A 152 14.61 3.18 -0.48
C ALA A 152 14.63 2.92 -1.99
N GLY A 153 13.52 3.15 -2.69
CA GLY A 153 13.46 3.04 -4.16
C GLY A 153 14.31 4.08 -4.90
N TYR A 154 14.62 5.20 -4.25
CA TYR A 154 15.52 6.23 -4.79
C TYR A 154 16.96 6.02 -4.33
N THR A 155 17.15 5.63 -3.07
CA THR A 155 18.47 5.62 -2.42
C THR A 155 19.16 4.26 -2.44
N GLY A 156 18.47 3.20 -2.90
CA GLY A 156 18.97 1.82 -2.83
C GLY A 156 18.81 1.18 -1.43
N GLY A 157 18.26 1.91 -0.46
CA GLY A 157 18.08 1.45 0.91
C GLY A 157 19.34 1.55 1.77
N GLY A 158 19.22 1.16 3.04
CA GLY A 158 20.34 1.09 3.97
C GLY A 158 21.14 -0.22 3.83
N PRO A 159 22.20 -0.42 4.64
CA PRO A 159 23.03 -1.61 4.57
C PRO A 159 22.23 -2.92 4.58
N GLY A 160 22.50 -3.80 3.63
CA GLY A 160 21.84 -5.09 3.44
C GLY A 160 20.40 -5.02 2.92
N ALA A 161 19.86 -3.84 2.60
CA ALA A 161 18.51 -3.66 2.09
C ALA A 161 18.43 -3.43 0.57
N GLY A 162 19.50 -3.74 -0.17
CA GLY A 162 19.61 -3.43 -1.60
C GLY A 162 18.48 -4.05 -2.45
N LEU A 163 18.14 -5.32 -2.22
CA LEU A 163 17.05 -5.97 -2.95
C LEU A 163 15.68 -5.33 -2.67
N TYR A 164 15.41 -4.95 -1.42
CA TYR A 164 14.21 -4.19 -1.08
C TYR A 164 14.17 -2.85 -1.81
N GLY A 165 15.29 -2.10 -1.79
CA GLY A 165 15.40 -0.84 -2.53
C GLY A 165 15.16 -1.03 -4.02
N ALA A 166 15.76 -2.05 -4.64
CA ALA A 166 15.55 -2.40 -6.04
C ALA A 166 14.11 -2.77 -6.35
N ALA A 167 13.45 -3.56 -5.49
CA ALA A 167 12.04 -3.93 -5.64
C ALA A 167 11.12 -2.70 -5.57
N LYS A 168 11.43 -1.74 -4.68
CA LYS A 168 10.68 -0.48 -4.61
C LYS A 168 10.96 0.44 -5.80
N ALA A 169 12.20 0.49 -6.33
CA ALA A 169 12.52 1.18 -7.57
C ALA A 169 11.78 0.56 -8.79
N TRP A 170 11.62 -0.76 -8.80
CA TRP A 170 10.81 -1.44 -9.81
C TRP A 170 9.36 -0.93 -9.83
N LEU A 171 8.74 -0.73 -8.65
CA LEU A 171 7.40 -0.15 -8.55
C LEU A 171 7.35 1.27 -9.12
N HIS A 172 8.36 2.12 -8.83
CA HIS A 172 8.47 3.48 -9.38
C HIS A 172 8.52 3.49 -10.91
N ASN A 173 9.07 2.45 -11.51
CA ASN A 173 9.18 2.39 -12.97
C ASN A 173 7.97 1.74 -13.64
N ILE A 174 7.48 0.60 -13.12
CA ILE A 174 6.41 -0.15 -13.77
C ILE A 174 5.09 0.61 -13.82
N GLN A 175 4.79 1.47 -12.82
CA GLN A 175 3.57 2.28 -12.83
C GLN A 175 3.47 3.16 -14.08
N LYS A 176 4.59 3.65 -14.64
CA LYS A 176 4.60 4.48 -15.84
C LYS A 176 4.04 3.73 -17.04
N ASN A 177 4.37 2.43 -17.15
CA ASN A 177 3.82 1.55 -18.17
C ASN A 177 2.31 1.35 -17.95
N TRP A 178 1.87 1.08 -16.72
CA TRP A 178 0.46 0.90 -16.40
C TRP A 178 -0.37 2.16 -16.69
N VAL A 179 0.16 3.34 -16.38
CA VAL A 179 -0.44 4.63 -16.75
C VAL A 179 -0.63 4.74 -18.25
N ALA A 180 0.42 4.47 -19.03
CA ALA A 180 0.39 4.60 -20.49
C ALA A 180 -0.68 3.70 -21.14
N PHE A 181 -0.90 2.50 -20.60
CA PHE A 181 -1.78 1.52 -21.21
C PHE A 181 -3.21 1.51 -20.64
N HIS A 182 -3.43 1.89 -19.36
CA HIS A 182 -4.69 1.66 -18.67
C HIS A 182 -5.41 2.94 -18.19
N THR A 183 -4.80 4.13 -18.30
CA THR A 183 -5.52 5.37 -17.95
C THR A 183 -6.73 5.60 -18.84
N LYS A 184 -6.66 5.21 -20.11
CA LYS A 184 -7.81 5.23 -21.04
C LYS A 184 -8.98 4.35 -20.63
N ASP A 185 -8.73 3.36 -19.75
CA ASP A 185 -9.76 2.48 -19.18
C ASP A 185 -10.42 3.11 -17.92
N GLY A 186 -10.13 4.37 -17.64
CA GLY A 186 -10.64 5.08 -16.46
C GLY A 186 -9.91 4.74 -15.16
N ILE A 187 -8.67 4.21 -15.22
CA ILE A 187 -7.90 3.81 -14.04
C ILE A 187 -6.71 4.74 -13.84
N ARG A 188 -6.59 5.33 -12.66
CA ARG A 188 -5.42 6.13 -12.28
C ARG A 188 -4.44 5.28 -11.47
N PHE A 189 -3.15 5.46 -11.72
CA PHE A 189 -2.07 4.77 -11.02
C PHE A 189 -1.15 5.83 -10.40
N ASN A 190 -1.10 5.88 -9.09
CA ASN A 190 -0.22 6.78 -8.35
C ASN A 190 0.52 6.01 -7.26
N MET A 191 1.50 6.65 -6.66
CA MET A 191 2.33 6.06 -5.62
C MET A 191 2.42 6.98 -4.41
N VAL A 192 2.29 6.40 -3.23
CA VAL A 192 2.75 7.00 -1.98
C VAL A 192 4.12 6.41 -1.68
N SER A 193 5.13 7.26 -1.46
CA SER A 193 6.51 6.85 -1.17
C SER A 193 6.87 7.28 0.25
N PRO A 194 6.69 6.38 1.25
CA PRO A 194 7.02 6.70 2.62
C PRO A 194 8.53 6.78 2.86
N GLY A 195 8.92 7.68 3.76
CA GLY A 195 10.21 7.64 4.43
C GLY A 195 10.22 6.68 5.62
N THR A 196 10.87 7.09 6.68
CA THR A 196 10.96 6.29 7.91
C THR A 196 9.78 6.59 8.82
N PHE A 197 8.94 5.57 9.04
CA PHE A 197 7.76 5.61 9.91
C PHE A 197 7.94 4.71 11.12
N ASP A 198 7.35 5.08 12.26
CA ASP A 198 7.34 4.26 13.47
C ASP A 198 6.32 3.13 13.33
N THR A 199 6.82 2.00 12.89
CA THR A 199 6.03 0.79 12.60
C THR A 199 6.82 -0.44 13.03
N ALA A 200 6.18 -1.61 12.97
CA ALA A 200 6.85 -2.90 13.19
C ALA A 200 8.08 -3.14 12.28
N PHE A 201 8.21 -2.40 11.18
CA PHE A 201 9.40 -2.41 10.31
C PHE A 201 10.68 -1.97 11.05
N HIS A 202 10.54 -1.21 12.14
CA HIS A 202 11.62 -0.70 12.98
C HIS A 202 11.50 -1.17 14.44
N ALA A 203 10.78 -2.27 14.69
CA ALA A 203 10.62 -2.82 16.03
C ALA A 203 11.93 -3.35 16.67
N ASP A 204 12.96 -3.53 15.83
CA ASP A 204 14.32 -3.89 16.26
C ASP A 204 15.10 -2.73 16.91
N LYS A 205 14.55 -1.51 16.93
CA LYS A 205 15.19 -0.30 17.44
C LYS A 205 14.51 0.19 18.71
N ASP A 206 15.31 0.50 19.71
CA ASP A 206 14.84 1.20 20.91
C ASP A 206 14.55 2.68 20.62
N GLU A 207 13.90 3.36 21.55
CA GLU A 207 13.46 4.75 21.39
C GLU A 207 14.64 5.72 21.23
N ASP A 208 15.78 5.48 21.92
CA ASP A 208 16.99 6.31 21.80
C ASP A 208 17.60 6.18 20.39
N THR A 209 17.62 4.98 19.84
CA THR A 209 18.07 4.73 18.46
C THR A 209 17.12 5.37 17.44
N LYS A 210 15.79 5.29 17.64
CA LYS A 210 14.81 5.98 16.80
C LYS A 210 14.99 7.48 16.85
N ALA A 211 15.14 8.06 18.05
CA ALA A 211 15.37 9.50 18.24
C ALA A 211 16.67 9.95 17.55
N ARG A 212 17.76 9.20 17.71
CA ARG A 212 19.05 9.49 17.07
C ARG A 212 18.96 9.43 15.55
N ILE A 213 18.27 8.44 14.98
CA ILE A 213 18.07 8.34 13.52
C ILE A 213 17.16 9.48 13.06
N GLY A 214 16.06 9.73 13.77
CA GLY A 214 15.08 10.75 13.44
C GLY A 214 15.68 12.15 13.45
N SER A 215 16.60 12.45 14.37
CA SER A 215 17.29 13.75 14.44
C SER A 215 18.09 14.10 13.17
N GLY A 216 18.42 13.10 12.36
CA GLY A 216 19.06 13.30 11.06
C GLY A 216 18.08 13.69 9.94
N PHE A 217 16.78 13.66 10.16
CA PHE A 217 15.78 14.08 9.18
C PHE A 217 15.40 15.56 9.37
N PRO A 218 15.01 16.29 8.31
CA PRO A 218 14.58 17.69 8.44
C PRO A 218 13.44 17.89 9.45
N MET A 219 12.47 16.97 9.54
CA MET A 219 11.40 17.03 10.55
C MET A 219 11.81 16.50 11.94
N GLY A 220 13.03 16.04 12.13
CA GLY A 220 13.62 15.66 13.42
C GLY A 220 13.06 14.38 14.05
N ARG A 221 12.24 13.59 13.37
CA ARG A 221 11.57 12.40 13.92
C ARG A 221 11.12 11.41 12.84
N PHE A 222 10.75 10.22 13.28
CA PHE A 222 9.98 9.30 12.46
C PHE A 222 8.55 9.83 12.22
N GLY A 223 7.97 9.49 11.08
CA GLY A 223 6.56 9.71 10.81
C GLY A 223 5.69 8.74 11.62
N ARG A 224 4.49 9.15 12.01
CA ARG A 224 3.47 8.23 12.54
C ARG A 224 2.63 7.69 11.39
N PRO A 225 2.22 6.41 11.41
CA PRO A 225 1.42 5.79 10.35
C PRO A 225 0.20 6.63 9.93
N GLU A 226 -0.47 7.28 10.89
CA GLU A 226 -1.64 8.12 10.66
C GLU A 226 -1.33 9.37 9.81
N GLU A 227 -0.08 9.83 9.81
CA GLU A 227 0.37 10.97 9.01
C GLU A 227 0.53 10.60 7.53
N CYS A 228 0.65 9.31 7.20
CA CYS A 228 0.67 8.80 5.84
C CYS A 228 -0.75 8.58 5.28
N ALA A 229 -1.71 8.24 6.13
CA ALA A 229 -3.05 7.80 5.72
C ALA A 229 -3.83 8.80 4.85
N PRO A 230 -3.80 10.14 5.07
CA PRO A 230 -4.52 11.10 4.23
C PRO A 230 -4.10 11.09 2.76
N THR A 231 -2.87 10.69 2.45
CA THR A 231 -2.38 10.63 1.06
C THR A 231 -3.06 9.53 0.25
N PHE A 232 -3.44 8.42 0.90
CA PHE A 232 -4.22 7.36 0.27
C PHE A 232 -5.64 7.83 -0.06
N LEU A 233 -6.29 8.57 0.86
CA LEU A 233 -7.61 9.17 0.60
C LEU A 233 -7.54 10.17 -0.55
N PHE A 234 -6.49 11.00 -0.59
CA PHE A 234 -6.27 11.97 -1.66
C PHE A 234 -6.19 11.28 -3.03
N PHE A 235 -5.35 10.25 -3.18
CA PHE A 235 -5.23 9.53 -4.45
C PHE A 235 -6.45 8.66 -4.77
N ALA A 236 -7.20 8.20 -3.78
CA ALA A 236 -8.42 7.44 -3.99
C ALA A 236 -9.57 8.33 -4.49
N SER A 237 -9.70 9.54 -3.96
CA SER A 237 -10.76 10.48 -4.29
C SER A 237 -10.64 10.99 -5.73
N HIS A 238 -11.69 10.77 -6.53
CA HIS A 238 -11.78 11.36 -7.87
C HIS A 238 -11.96 12.88 -7.78
N ALA A 239 -12.72 13.35 -6.81
CA ALA A 239 -12.95 14.78 -6.61
C ALA A 239 -11.65 15.56 -6.30
N CYS A 240 -10.73 14.94 -5.56
CA CYS A 240 -9.46 15.57 -5.18
C CYS A 240 -8.34 15.37 -6.20
N SER A 241 -8.30 14.23 -6.89
CA SER A 241 -7.16 13.82 -7.72
C SER A 241 -7.55 13.20 -9.07
N GLY A 242 -8.76 13.48 -9.57
CA GLY A 242 -9.29 12.88 -10.82
C GLY A 242 -8.44 13.14 -12.07
N TYR A 243 -7.61 14.18 -12.08
CA TYR A 243 -6.69 14.49 -13.18
C TYR A 243 -5.21 14.18 -12.83
N ILE A 244 -4.97 13.42 -11.74
CA ILE A 244 -3.62 13.05 -11.26
C ILE A 244 -3.41 11.56 -11.49
N THR A 245 -2.44 11.21 -12.36
CA THR A 245 -1.99 9.84 -12.59
C THR A 245 -0.49 9.83 -12.90
N GLY A 246 0.20 8.74 -12.56
CA GLY A 246 1.65 8.60 -12.77
C GLY A 246 2.50 9.36 -11.75
N GLN A 247 1.89 9.91 -10.69
CA GLN A 247 2.61 10.71 -9.73
C GLN A 247 3.10 9.88 -8.54
N VAL A 248 4.20 10.33 -7.97
CA VAL A 248 4.74 9.84 -6.71
C VAL A 248 4.63 10.96 -5.69
N LEU A 249 3.95 10.70 -4.59
CA LEU A 249 3.89 11.61 -3.45
C LEU A 249 4.79 11.10 -2.34
N ASP A 250 5.90 11.79 -2.14
CA ASP A 250 6.85 11.49 -1.08
C ASP A 250 6.32 11.97 0.28
N VAL A 251 6.16 11.04 1.21
CA VAL A 251 5.73 11.31 2.60
C VAL A 251 6.87 10.88 3.50
N ASN A 252 7.88 11.72 3.66
CA ASN A 252 9.16 11.30 4.23
C ASN A 252 9.80 12.32 5.20
N GLY A 253 9.07 13.37 5.59
CA GLY A 253 9.60 14.38 6.52
C GLY A 253 10.86 15.11 6.02
N GLY A 254 11.04 15.17 4.70
CA GLY A 254 12.21 15.77 4.06
C GLY A 254 13.44 14.85 4.01
N GLN A 255 13.29 13.57 4.40
CA GLN A 255 14.39 12.60 4.39
C GLN A 255 15.03 12.45 2.99
N TYR A 256 14.24 12.60 1.95
CA TYR A 256 14.68 12.62 0.56
C TYR A 256 13.80 13.57 -0.27
N MET A 257 14.44 14.34 -1.14
CA MET A 257 13.81 15.30 -2.06
C MET A 257 14.35 14.99 -3.45
N PRO A 258 13.58 14.31 -4.34
CA PRO A 258 13.99 13.93 -5.70
C PRO A 258 14.11 15.13 -6.63
#